data_a18d4146e7086325db92b384f254a8fe
#
_entry.id   a18d4146e7086325db92b384f254a8fe
#
_cell.length_a   1.000
_cell.length_b   1.000
_cell.length_c   1.000
_cell.angle_alpha   90.00
_cell.angle_beta   90.00
_cell.angle_gamma   90.00
#
_symmetry.space_group_name_H-M   'P 1'
#
loop_
_entity.id
_entity.type
_entity.pdbx_description
1 polymer ?
#
loop_
_entity_poly.entity_id
_entity_poly.type
_entity_poly.pdbx_seq_one_letter_code
_entity_poly.pdbx_strand_id
1 'polypeptide(L)'
;MKKAIIISGNIILAVLVVFFSLYFISITPIDTGKFSVDEFVEYIQNPHFQTDKNYGEIADYKSAAKAGKAAIAERFENSEGGLFEWMGCSVQYDAESDAYYIRTYQMFPPVFGGAYDVIIQSDGIVLAIWGEK
;
A
#
# COMPACT_ATOMS: atom_id res chain seq x y z
N MET A 1 -40.70 -1.31 -23.87
CA MET A 1 -39.59 -0.34 -23.80
C MET A 1 -39.25 0.09 -22.38
N LYS A 2 -40.18 0.56 -21.56
CA LYS A 2 -39.89 0.99 -20.17
C LYS A 2 -39.31 -0.11 -19.27
N LYS A 3 -39.80 -1.36 -19.39
CA LYS A 3 -39.28 -2.52 -18.62
C LYS A 3 -37.82 -2.85 -18.98
N ALA A 4 -37.44 -2.79 -20.25
CA ALA A 4 -36.10 -3.07 -20.71
C ALA A 4 -35.10 -2.02 -20.20
N ILE A 5 -35.50 -0.73 -20.17
CA ILE A 5 -34.67 0.39 -19.67
C ILE A 5 -34.46 0.23 -18.15
N ILE A 6 -35.48 -0.16 -17.39
CA ILE A 6 -35.38 -0.39 -15.93
C ILE A 6 -34.45 -1.56 -15.64
N ILE A 7 -34.57 -2.66 -16.37
CA ILE A 7 -33.70 -3.84 -16.20
C ILE A 7 -32.24 -3.47 -16.51
N SER A 8 -32.00 -2.74 -17.61
CA SER A 8 -30.67 -2.28 -17.97
C SER A 8 -30.06 -1.34 -16.91
N GLY A 9 -30.87 -0.42 -16.36
CA GLY A 9 -30.45 0.48 -15.30
C GLY A 9 -30.06 -0.28 -14.01
N ASN A 10 -30.83 -1.29 -13.64
CA ASN A 10 -30.54 -2.12 -12.47
C ASN A 10 -29.26 -2.96 -12.65
N ILE A 11 -29.02 -3.48 -13.85
CA ILE A 11 -27.79 -4.22 -14.16
C ILE A 11 -26.57 -3.29 -14.09
N ILE A 12 -26.66 -2.09 -14.65
CA ILE A 12 -25.57 -1.09 -14.59
C ILE A 12 -25.28 -0.70 -13.15
N LEU A 13 -26.30 -0.46 -12.34
CA LEU A 13 -26.14 -0.13 -10.92
C LEU A 13 -25.47 -1.29 -10.16
N ALA A 14 -25.89 -2.52 -10.39
CA ALA A 14 -25.29 -3.70 -9.77
C ALA A 14 -23.81 -3.86 -10.14
N VAL A 15 -23.46 -3.65 -11.40
CA VAL A 15 -22.06 -3.68 -11.88
C VAL A 15 -21.23 -2.59 -11.21
N LEU A 16 -21.75 -1.37 -11.09
CA LEU A 16 -21.07 -0.26 -10.41
C LEU A 16 -20.85 -0.55 -8.93
N VAL A 17 -21.85 -1.10 -8.23
CA VAL A 17 -21.73 -1.47 -6.81
C VAL A 17 -20.65 -2.53 -6.63
N VAL A 18 -20.62 -3.56 -7.46
CA VAL A 18 -19.58 -4.61 -7.40
C VAL A 18 -18.20 -3.99 -7.68
N PHE A 19 -18.08 -3.15 -8.70
CA PHE A 19 -16.82 -2.49 -9.06
C PHE A 19 -16.28 -1.63 -7.90
N PHE A 20 -17.11 -0.77 -7.32
CA PHE A 20 -16.73 0.06 -6.18
C PHE A 20 -16.39 -0.76 -4.95
N SER A 21 -17.13 -1.85 -4.68
CA SER A 21 -16.84 -2.76 -3.57
C SER A 21 -15.47 -3.42 -3.73
N LEU A 22 -15.15 -3.92 -4.91
CA LEU A 22 -13.85 -4.50 -5.22
C LEU A 22 -12.73 -3.46 -5.11
N TYR A 23 -12.97 -2.24 -5.55
CA TYR A 23 -12.03 -1.15 -5.42
C TYR A 23 -11.74 -0.84 -3.94
N PHE A 24 -12.76 -0.63 -3.11
CA PHE A 24 -12.58 -0.36 -1.69
C PHE A 24 -11.86 -1.51 -0.96
N ILE A 25 -12.18 -2.76 -1.28
CA ILE A 25 -11.48 -3.92 -0.72
C ILE A 25 -10.00 -3.90 -1.13
N SER A 26 -9.71 -3.58 -2.39
CA SER A 26 -8.34 -3.59 -2.91
C SER A 26 -7.43 -2.53 -2.30
N ILE A 27 -7.97 -1.39 -1.89
CA ILE A 27 -7.20 -0.30 -1.27
C ILE A 27 -7.17 -0.34 0.26
N THR A 28 -8.01 -1.19 0.89
CA THR A 28 -8.03 -1.33 2.35
C THR A 28 -6.77 -2.04 2.81
N PRO A 29 -6.01 -1.46 3.75
CA PRO A 29 -4.81 -2.11 4.26
C PRO A 29 -5.17 -3.38 5.04
N ILE A 30 -4.35 -4.41 4.87
CA ILE A 30 -4.50 -5.71 5.53
C ILE A 30 -3.38 -5.89 6.54
N ASP A 31 -3.73 -6.15 7.79
CA ASP A 31 -2.77 -6.58 8.80
C ASP A 31 -2.46 -8.06 8.57
N THR A 32 -1.23 -8.36 8.15
CA THR A 32 -0.75 -9.70 7.84
C THR A 32 0.14 -10.30 8.93
N GLY A 33 0.27 -9.62 10.07
CA GLY A 33 0.92 -10.18 11.25
C GLY A 33 2.32 -9.64 11.53
N LYS A 34 3.29 -10.53 11.60
CA LYS A 34 4.62 -10.23 12.12
C LYS A 34 5.72 -10.42 11.07
N PHE A 35 6.76 -9.61 11.17
CA PHE A 35 8.03 -9.78 10.46
C PHE A 35 9.20 -9.53 11.40
N SER A 36 10.42 -9.75 10.96
CA SER A 36 11.63 -9.34 11.66
C SER A 36 12.44 -8.39 10.78
N VAL A 37 12.86 -7.28 11.35
CA VAL A 37 13.76 -6.33 10.68
C VAL A 37 15.08 -7.00 10.27
N ASP A 38 15.52 -7.99 11.02
CA ASP A 38 16.74 -8.75 10.72
C ASP A 38 16.70 -9.48 9.37
N GLU A 39 15.51 -9.82 8.88
CA GLU A 39 15.35 -10.43 7.55
C GLU A 39 15.66 -9.45 6.40
N PHE A 40 15.66 -8.15 6.67
CA PHE A 40 15.83 -7.07 5.70
C PHE A 40 17.11 -6.25 5.89
N VAL A 41 18.08 -6.75 6.65
CA VAL A 41 19.33 -6.03 6.96
C VAL A 41 20.04 -5.53 5.71
N GLU A 42 20.10 -6.33 4.65
CA GLU A 42 20.74 -5.93 3.39
C GLU A 42 20.06 -4.71 2.76
N TYR A 43 18.75 -4.60 2.83
CA TYR A 43 18.00 -3.45 2.34
C TYR A 43 18.20 -2.23 3.24
N ILE A 44 18.15 -2.43 4.56
CA ILE A 44 18.27 -1.36 5.54
C ILE A 44 19.67 -0.72 5.52
N GLN A 45 20.70 -1.52 5.28
CA GLN A 45 22.08 -1.04 5.20
C GLN A 45 22.46 -0.44 3.85
N ASN A 46 21.60 -0.58 2.82
CA ASN A 46 21.89 -0.06 1.50
C ASN A 46 21.47 1.41 1.37
N PRO A 47 22.43 2.33 1.12
CA PRO A 47 22.13 3.76 0.98
C PRO A 47 21.11 4.09 -0.12
N HIS A 48 21.02 3.25 -1.15
CA HIS A 48 20.07 3.46 -2.25
C HIS A 48 18.61 3.33 -1.82
N PHE A 49 18.35 2.64 -0.70
CA PHE A 49 17.00 2.40 -0.19
C PHE A 49 16.65 3.30 1.00
N GLN A 50 17.50 4.26 1.33
CA GLN A 50 17.29 5.18 2.43
C GLN A 50 16.65 6.50 1.98
N THR A 51 15.98 7.16 2.89
CA THR A 51 15.45 8.52 2.73
C THR A 51 15.58 9.29 4.04
N ASP A 52 15.79 10.58 3.95
CA ASP A 52 15.95 11.47 5.12
C ASP A 52 14.62 12.01 5.65
N LYS A 53 13.52 11.75 4.95
CA LYS A 53 12.21 12.26 5.35
C LYS A 53 11.62 11.47 6.51
N ASN A 54 11.05 12.21 7.48
CA ASN A 54 10.26 11.65 8.57
C ASN A 54 8.77 11.83 8.30
N TYR A 55 7.99 10.76 8.45
CA TYR A 55 6.56 10.73 8.17
C TYR A 55 5.68 10.92 9.41
N GLY A 56 6.29 11.25 10.55
CA GLY A 56 5.57 11.45 11.81
C GLY A 56 5.26 10.16 12.56
N GLU A 57 4.70 10.31 13.75
CA GLU A 57 4.36 9.21 14.63
C GLU A 57 3.32 8.26 14.01
N ILE A 58 3.57 6.98 14.14
CA ILE A 58 2.72 5.92 13.61
C ILE A 58 2.15 5.12 14.78
N ALA A 59 0.82 5.20 14.98
CA ALA A 59 0.13 4.60 16.12
C ALA A 59 -0.37 3.18 15.87
N ASP A 60 -0.67 2.82 14.61
CA ASP A 60 -1.28 1.55 14.23
C ASP A 60 -0.94 1.15 12.79
N TYR A 61 -1.41 -0.03 12.37
CA TYR A 61 -1.15 -0.52 11.02
C TYR A 61 -1.83 0.33 9.93
N LYS A 62 -2.93 1.02 10.23
CA LYS A 62 -3.61 1.90 9.27
C LYS A 62 -2.81 3.17 9.01
N SER A 63 -2.30 3.79 10.07
CA SER A 63 -1.39 4.94 9.95
C SER A 63 -0.06 4.54 9.33
N ALA A 64 0.45 3.34 9.61
CA ALA A 64 1.62 2.78 8.93
C ALA A 64 1.38 2.62 7.42
N ALA A 65 0.24 2.08 7.02
CA ALA A 65 -0.14 1.95 5.62
C ALA A 65 -0.18 3.31 4.91
N LYS A 66 -0.78 4.31 5.55
CA LYS A 66 -0.86 5.68 5.02
C LYS A 66 0.53 6.30 4.85
N ALA A 67 1.36 6.20 5.86
CA ALA A 67 2.73 6.71 5.82
C ALA A 67 3.58 5.95 4.78
N GLY A 68 3.45 4.64 4.70
CA GLY A 68 4.14 3.81 3.73
C GLY A 68 3.77 4.15 2.29
N LYS A 69 2.49 4.31 1.99
CA LYS A 69 2.02 4.75 0.66
C LYS A 69 2.54 6.15 0.32
N ALA A 70 2.55 7.07 1.28
CA ALA A 70 3.08 8.42 1.08
C ALA A 70 4.59 8.39 0.78
N ALA A 71 5.34 7.57 1.49
CA ALA A 71 6.78 7.39 1.26
C ALA A 71 7.07 6.82 -0.13
N ILE A 72 6.31 5.81 -0.54
CA ILE A 72 6.42 5.17 -1.87
C ILE A 72 6.07 6.17 -2.97
N ALA A 73 4.98 6.90 -2.82
CA ALA A 73 4.56 7.92 -3.78
C ALA A 73 5.64 8.99 -3.96
N GLU A 74 6.22 9.48 -2.90
CA GLU A 74 7.27 10.49 -2.95
C GLU A 74 8.56 9.96 -3.59
N ARG A 75 8.94 8.74 -3.29
CA ARG A 75 10.14 8.10 -3.85
C ARG A 75 10.02 7.80 -5.34
N PHE A 76 8.82 7.40 -5.79
CA PHE A 76 8.56 6.88 -7.14
C PHE A 76 7.58 7.75 -7.95
N GLU A 77 7.27 8.96 -7.48
CA GLU A 77 6.25 9.86 -8.03
C GLU A 77 6.51 10.30 -9.48
N ASN A 78 7.73 10.19 -9.96
CA ASN A 78 8.07 10.45 -11.38
C ASN A 78 7.46 9.44 -12.35
N SER A 79 6.84 8.38 -11.85
CA SER A 79 6.11 7.40 -12.61
C SER A 79 4.61 7.58 -12.39
N GLU A 80 3.98 8.45 -13.18
CA GLU A 80 2.51 8.49 -13.35
C GLU A 80 1.73 8.72 -12.05
N GLY A 81 1.65 9.98 -11.61
CA GLY A 81 0.98 10.38 -10.37
C GLY A 81 -0.40 9.79 -10.14
N GLY A 82 -0.70 9.50 -8.89
CA GLY A 82 -2.00 9.04 -8.42
C GLY A 82 -2.23 7.53 -8.41
N LEU A 83 -1.36 6.72 -8.99
CA LEU A 83 -1.50 5.25 -9.00
C LEU A 83 -1.40 4.63 -7.60
N PHE A 84 -0.61 5.21 -6.72
CA PHE A 84 -0.40 4.65 -5.38
C PHE A 84 -1.62 4.71 -4.48
N GLU A 85 -2.53 5.66 -4.69
CA GLU A 85 -3.80 5.71 -3.97
C GLU A 85 -4.72 4.52 -4.30
N TRP A 86 -4.54 3.93 -5.49
CA TRP A 86 -5.31 2.78 -5.98
C TRP A 86 -4.70 1.43 -5.60
N MET A 87 -3.55 1.44 -4.93
CA MET A 87 -2.88 0.22 -4.50
C MET A 87 -3.38 -0.23 -3.13
N GLY A 88 -3.61 -1.52 -3.01
CA GLY A 88 -3.75 -2.17 -1.73
C GLY A 88 -2.39 -2.31 -1.04
N CYS A 89 -2.38 -2.58 0.24
CA CYS A 89 -1.16 -2.89 0.96
C CYS A 89 -1.39 -3.89 2.09
N SER A 90 -0.36 -4.68 2.36
CA SER A 90 -0.24 -5.50 3.56
C SER A 90 0.69 -4.82 4.54
N VAL A 91 0.42 -4.97 5.83
CA VAL A 91 1.22 -4.40 6.91
C VAL A 91 1.59 -5.51 7.88
N GLN A 92 2.87 -5.60 8.20
CA GLN A 92 3.41 -6.47 9.23
C GLN A 92 4.11 -5.61 10.29
N TYR A 93 4.18 -6.09 11.51
CA TYR A 93 4.77 -5.37 12.62
C TYR A 93 5.85 -6.19 13.31
N ASP A 94 6.98 -5.55 13.59
CA ASP A 94 8.06 -6.06 14.40
C ASP A 94 8.08 -5.34 15.75
N ALA A 95 7.65 -6.04 16.81
CA ALA A 95 7.58 -5.49 18.16
C ALA A 95 8.96 -5.22 18.77
N GLU A 96 9.99 -5.94 18.37
CA GLU A 96 11.34 -5.78 18.90
C GLU A 96 11.99 -4.47 18.42
N SER A 97 11.85 -4.16 17.16
CA SER A 97 12.37 -2.93 16.56
C SER A 97 11.35 -1.79 16.47
N ASP A 98 10.11 -2.05 16.88
CA ASP A 98 8.99 -1.10 16.78
C ASP A 98 8.85 -0.52 15.37
N ALA A 99 8.81 -1.41 14.39
CA ALA A 99 8.78 -1.08 12.98
C ALA A 99 7.66 -1.80 12.24
N TYR A 100 7.21 -1.18 11.17
CA TYR A 100 6.20 -1.70 10.27
C TYR A 100 6.83 -1.99 8.90
N TYR A 101 6.48 -3.14 8.33
CA TYR A 101 6.77 -3.47 6.95
C TYR A 101 5.50 -3.36 6.12
N ILE A 102 5.51 -2.47 5.17
CA ILE A 102 4.40 -2.20 4.27
C ILE A 102 4.78 -2.65 2.86
N ARG A 103 4.01 -3.56 2.30
CA ARG A 103 4.11 -4.00 0.92
C ARG A 103 2.87 -3.57 0.15
N THR A 104 3.06 -2.77 -0.89
CA THR A 104 1.97 -2.35 -1.77
C THR A 104 1.83 -3.32 -2.94
N TYR A 105 0.60 -3.48 -3.40
CA TYR A 105 0.28 -4.30 -4.57
C TYR A 105 -0.94 -3.72 -5.28
N GLN A 106 -1.03 -3.96 -6.57
CA GLN A 106 -2.20 -3.59 -7.35
C GLN A 106 -3.06 -4.84 -7.59
N MET A 107 -4.23 -4.89 -6.97
CA MET A 107 -5.17 -6.01 -7.14
C MET A 107 -6.16 -5.77 -8.27
N PHE A 108 -6.52 -4.51 -8.54
CA PHE A 108 -7.53 -4.18 -9.51
C PHE A 108 -7.22 -2.89 -10.29
N PRO A 109 -7.06 -2.93 -11.63
CA PRO A 109 -6.87 -4.14 -12.42
C PRO A 109 -5.59 -4.87 -12.00
N PRO A 110 -5.54 -6.22 -12.03
CA PRO A 110 -4.38 -6.96 -11.58
C PRO A 110 -3.17 -6.67 -12.48
N VAL A 111 -2.05 -6.32 -11.84
CA VAL A 111 -0.77 -6.12 -12.50
C VAL A 111 0.25 -7.09 -11.90
N PHE A 112 0.89 -7.86 -12.76
CA PHE A 112 1.94 -8.77 -12.34
C PHE A 112 3.27 -8.02 -12.26
N GLY A 113 3.89 -8.03 -11.09
CA GLY A 113 5.11 -7.29 -10.78
C GLY A 113 4.83 -5.86 -10.29
N GLY A 114 5.87 -5.14 -9.91
CA GLY A 114 5.76 -3.76 -9.47
C GLY A 114 5.26 -3.57 -8.03
N ALA A 115 5.52 -4.51 -7.15
CA ALA A 115 5.34 -4.29 -5.73
C ALA A 115 6.37 -3.28 -5.22
N TYR A 116 5.94 -2.43 -4.28
CA TYR A 116 6.80 -1.49 -3.58
C TYR A 116 6.77 -1.83 -2.10
N ASP A 117 7.94 -1.77 -1.49
CA ASP A 117 8.15 -2.17 -0.12
C ASP A 117 8.77 -1.02 0.68
N VAL A 118 8.32 -0.84 1.90
CA VAL A 118 8.87 0.13 2.84
C VAL A 118 8.87 -0.43 4.25
N ILE A 119 9.96 -0.20 4.97
CA ILE A 119 10.06 -0.46 6.40
C ILE A 119 10.18 0.89 7.11
N ILE A 120 9.26 1.17 8.01
CA ILE A 120 9.16 2.43 8.72
C ILE A 120 9.00 2.18 10.23
N GLN A 121 9.77 2.90 11.05
CA GLN A 121 9.64 2.84 12.49
C GLN A 121 8.42 3.63 12.98
N SER A 122 7.96 3.34 14.18
CA SER A 122 6.81 4.01 14.78
C SER A 122 7.00 5.52 15.00
N ASP A 123 8.24 5.99 15.05
CA ASP A 123 8.60 7.42 15.08
C ASP A 123 8.58 8.10 13.70
N GLY A 124 8.29 7.36 12.64
CA GLY A 124 8.20 7.86 11.28
C GLY A 124 9.50 7.83 10.48
N ILE A 125 10.57 7.27 11.03
CA ILE A 125 11.84 7.11 10.31
C ILE A 125 11.73 5.92 9.35
N VAL A 126 12.01 6.15 8.08
CA VAL A 126 12.07 5.11 7.06
C VAL A 126 13.41 4.39 7.15
N LEU A 127 13.40 3.10 7.41
CA LEU A 127 14.61 2.27 7.46
C LEU A 127 15.05 1.83 6.06
N ALA A 128 14.10 1.49 5.20
CA ALA A 128 14.36 1.11 3.82
C ALA A 128 13.09 1.28 2.96
N ILE A 129 13.29 1.62 1.69
CA ILE A 129 12.22 1.74 0.69
C ILE A 129 12.75 1.28 -0.66
N TRP A 130 12.05 0.34 -1.30
CA TRP A 130 12.47 -0.20 -2.60
C TRP A 130 11.28 -0.64 -3.46
N GLY A 131 11.52 -0.82 -4.74
CA GLY A 131 10.57 -1.42 -5.68
C GLY A 131 11.07 -2.77 -6.18
N GLU A 132 10.21 -3.74 -6.28
CA GLU A 132 10.49 -5.00 -6.94
C GLU A 132 10.28 -4.83 -8.46
N LYS A 133 11.21 -5.39 -9.24
CA LYS A 133 11.14 -5.41 -10.71
C LYS A 133 10.42 -6.64 -11.21
#